data_e54ff8ab7116161488a97b2faa918931
#
_entry.id   e54ff8ab7116161488a97b2faa918931
#
_cell.length_a   1.000
_cell.length_b   1.000
_cell.length_c   1.000
_cell.angle_alpha   90.00
_cell.angle_beta   90.00
_cell.angle_gamma   90.00
#
_symmetry.space_group_name_H-M   'P 1'
#
loop_
_entity.id
_entity.type
_entity.pdbx_description
1 polymer ?
#
loop_
_entity_poly.entity_id
_entity_poly.type
_entity_poly.pdbx_seq_one_letter_code
_entity_poly.pdbx_strand_id
1 'polypeptide(L)'
;MIPSLRQIAESKEELKSLLLKVKEESEKASLQLNIQKTKIMASSPIASWQIDGETMETVTDFIFLGSKITADGDCSHEIKRRLLLGRKAMTNLDSILKSRDVTLPTSVPLVEAMVFPVIMYRCGSWTTKKAERRRIDAFEQWCWRRLLRVPWTVRRSNQSILKESSPEYSLEGLMLKLKLQYFGHLMQRTDSLEKTLMLGKIEGRRRRR
;
A
#
# COMPACT_ATOMS: atom_id res chain seq x y z
N MET A 1 19.36 -2.23 15.46
CA MET A 1 18.32 -2.40 14.40
C MET A 1 19.06 -2.28 13.08
N ILE A 2 19.19 -3.36 12.31
CA ILE A 2 19.91 -3.33 11.02
C ILE A 2 18.99 -2.62 10.02
N PRO A 3 19.44 -1.54 9.37
CA PRO A 3 18.65 -0.86 8.36
C PRO A 3 18.34 -1.83 7.21
N SER A 4 17.08 -1.93 6.81
CA SER A 4 16.70 -2.69 5.63
C SER A 4 17.06 -1.89 4.39
N LEU A 5 18.05 -2.35 3.63
CA LEU A 5 18.45 -1.75 2.38
C LEU A 5 17.61 -2.33 1.24
N ARG A 6 17.16 -1.47 0.31
CA ARG A 6 16.48 -1.87 -0.91
C ARG A 6 17.28 -1.39 -2.11
N GLN A 7 17.50 -2.29 -3.06
CA GLN A 7 18.11 -1.98 -4.35
C GLN A 7 17.14 -2.36 -5.48
N ILE A 8 17.16 -1.59 -6.53
CA ILE A 8 16.39 -1.82 -7.74
C ILE A 8 17.38 -1.77 -8.90
N ALA A 9 17.30 -2.74 -9.80
CA ALA A 9 18.11 -2.83 -10.99
C ALA A 9 17.27 -3.29 -12.18
N GLU A 10 17.67 -2.91 -13.37
CA GLU A 10 17.01 -3.30 -14.62
C GLU A 10 17.46 -4.68 -15.11
N SER A 11 18.65 -5.11 -14.72
CA SER A 11 19.21 -6.41 -15.11
C SER A 11 19.74 -7.20 -13.91
N LYS A 12 19.92 -8.51 -14.14
CA LYS A 12 20.48 -9.43 -13.15
C LYS A 12 21.95 -9.07 -12.83
N GLU A 13 22.70 -8.73 -13.86
CA GLU A 13 24.12 -8.37 -13.77
C GLU A 13 24.30 -7.07 -12.97
N GLU A 14 23.47 -6.08 -13.24
CA GLU A 14 23.46 -4.82 -12.50
C GLU A 14 23.14 -5.04 -11.02
N LEU A 15 22.10 -5.82 -10.72
CA LEU A 15 21.74 -6.12 -9.33
C LEU A 15 22.87 -6.85 -8.60
N LYS A 16 23.56 -7.78 -9.27
CA LYS A 16 24.72 -8.47 -8.71
C LYS A 16 25.85 -7.49 -8.38
N SER A 17 26.17 -6.58 -9.31
CA SER A 17 27.17 -5.54 -9.11
C SER A 17 26.83 -4.64 -7.92
N LEU A 18 25.56 -4.20 -7.83
CA LEU A 18 25.09 -3.38 -6.71
C LEU A 18 25.18 -4.10 -5.37
N LEU A 19 24.82 -5.39 -5.32
CA LEU A 19 24.91 -6.18 -4.09
C LEU A 19 26.35 -6.40 -3.64
N LEU A 20 27.27 -6.64 -4.56
CA LEU A 20 28.71 -6.75 -4.23
C LEU A 20 29.25 -5.44 -3.67
N LYS A 21 28.92 -4.30 -4.27
CA LYS A 21 29.30 -2.98 -3.74
C LYS A 21 28.76 -2.75 -2.33
N VAL A 22 27.49 -3.09 -2.08
CA VAL A 22 26.89 -2.98 -0.75
C VAL A 22 27.61 -3.87 0.25
N LYS A 23 27.96 -5.10 -0.15
CA LYS A 23 28.73 -6.00 0.70
C LYS A 23 30.07 -5.39 1.08
N GLU A 24 30.84 -4.92 0.10
CA GLU A 24 32.14 -4.28 0.33
C GLU A 24 32.05 -3.06 1.26
N GLU A 25 31.08 -2.18 1.03
CA GLU A 25 30.88 -0.99 1.87
C GLU A 25 30.38 -1.34 3.27
N SER A 26 29.52 -2.38 3.40
CA SER A 26 29.07 -2.84 4.71
C SER A 26 30.21 -3.49 5.52
N GLU A 27 31.09 -4.23 4.88
CA GLU A 27 32.26 -4.84 5.53
C GLU A 27 33.23 -3.78 6.06
N LYS A 28 33.43 -2.66 5.33
CA LYS A 28 34.24 -1.52 5.83
C LYS A 28 33.62 -0.90 7.09
N ALA A 29 32.30 -0.95 7.23
CA ALA A 29 31.60 -0.49 8.42
C ALA A 29 31.42 -1.59 9.49
N SER A 30 32.14 -2.72 9.38
CA SER A 30 32.02 -3.90 10.27
C SER A 30 30.58 -4.46 10.32
N LEU A 31 29.83 -4.31 9.25
CA LEU A 31 28.46 -4.87 9.09
C LEU A 31 28.50 -6.04 8.11
N GLN A 32 27.84 -7.13 8.44
CA GLN A 32 27.72 -8.28 7.53
C GLN A 32 26.35 -8.35 6.89
N LEU A 33 26.31 -8.63 5.58
CA LEU A 33 25.07 -8.88 4.86
C LEU A 33 24.47 -10.20 5.34
N ASN A 34 23.22 -10.16 5.84
CA ASN A 34 22.51 -11.36 6.24
C ASN A 34 21.82 -11.98 5.03
N ILE A 35 22.44 -12.99 4.43
CA ILE A 35 21.96 -13.66 3.21
C ILE A 35 20.60 -14.34 3.44
N GLN A 36 20.36 -14.95 4.60
CA GLN A 36 19.10 -15.61 4.93
C GLN A 36 17.92 -14.63 5.02
N LYS A 37 18.17 -13.36 5.35
CA LYS A 37 17.16 -12.30 5.40
C LYS A 37 17.07 -11.50 4.10
N THR A 38 18.00 -11.69 3.19
CA THR A 38 18.03 -11.03 1.91
C THR A 38 17.13 -11.78 0.93
N LYS A 39 16.19 -11.07 0.32
CA LYS A 39 15.22 -11.64 -0.62
C LYS A 39 15.31 -10.92 -1.95
N ILE A 40 15.20 -11.69 -3.03
CA ILE A 40 15.19 -11.17 -4.39
C ILE A 40 13.79 -11.34 -4.97
N MET A 41 13.31 -10.26 -5.57
CA MET A 41 12.05 -10.27 -6.31
C MET A 41 12.32 -9.78 -7.73
N ALA A 42 11.81 -10.50 -8.72
CA ALA A 42 11.92 -10.11 -10.12
C ALA A 42 10.57 -10.24 -10.82
N SER A 43 10.37 -9.43 -11.85
CA SER A 43 9.17 -9.44 -12.69
C SER A 43 9.10 -10.67 -13.60
N SER A 44 10.24 -11.32 -13.87
CA SER A 44 10.36 -12.56 -14.62
C SER A 44 10.90 -13.69 -13.74
N PRO A 45 10.54 -14.96 -14.00
CA PRO A 45 11.04 -16.07 -13.21
C PRO A 45 12.57 -16.15 -13.29
N ILE A 46 13.23 -16.18 -12.12
CA ILE A 46 14.65 -16.43 -11.99
C ILE A 46 14.83 -17.85 -11.45
N ALA A 47 15.55 -18.71 -12.17
CA ALA A 47 15.72 -20.11 -11.82
C ALA A 47 16.49 -20.31 -10.50
N SER A 48 17.57 -19.55 -10.28
CA SER A 48 18.31 -19.51 -9.03
C SER A 48 19.20 -18.28 -8.99
N TRP A 49 19.48 -17.80 -7.79
CA TRP A 49 20.42 -16.72 -7.57
C TRP A 49 21.41 -17.12 -6.49
N GLN A 50 22.69 -17.02 -6.80
CA GLN A 50 23.77 -17.33 -5.87
C GLN A 50 24.71 -16.13 -5.71
N ILE A 51 25.09 -15.85 -4.47
CA ILE A 51 26.13 -14.90 -4.11
C ILE A 51 27.09 -15.63 -3.18
N ASP A 52 28.38 -15.63 -3.54
CA ASP A 52 29.46 -16.29 -2.78
C ASP A 52 29.16 -17.78 -2.48
N GLY A 53 28.52 -18.49 -3.40
CA GLY A 53 28.17 -19.90 -3.22
C GLY A 53 26.89 -20.17 -2.41
N GLU A 54 26.30 -19.13 -1.79
CA GLU A 54 25.02 -19.25 -1.07
C GLU A 54 23.84 -18.91 -1.97
N THR A 55 22.81 -19.76 -1.91
CA THR A 55 21.58 -19.55 -2.69
C THR A 55 20.65 -18.57 -1.98
N MET A 56 20.22 -17.52 -2.68
CA MET A 56 19.31 -16.53 -2.14
C MET A 56 17.86 -16.91 -2.41
N GLU A 57 16.98 -16.58 -1.46
CA GLU A 57 15.55 -16.81 -1.59
C GLU A 57 14.95 -15.85 -2.64
N THR A 58 14.35 -16.41 -3.68
CA THR A 58 13.52 -15.66 -4.63
C THR A 58 12.07 -15.68 -4.18
N VAL A 59 11.45 -14.51 -4.11
CA VAL A 59 10.07 -14.36 -3.64
C VAL A 59 9.21 -13.66 -4.68
N THR A 60 7.94 -14.02 -4.72
CA THR A 60 6.93 -13.35 -5.59
C THR A 60 6.32 -12.14 -4.91
N ASP A 61 6.38 -12.08 -3.60
CA ASP A 61 5.90 -10.96 -2.80
C ASP A 61 6.67 -10.84 -1.48
N PHE A 62 6.69 -9.65 -0.91
CA PHE A 62 7.23 -9.41 0.44
C PHE A 62 6.61 -8.18 1.09
N ILE A 63 6.74 -8.08 2.42
CA ILE A 63 6.28 -6.90 3.16
C ILE A 63 7.45 -5.95 3.35
N PHE A 64 7.37 -4.77 2.73
CA PHE A 64 8.35 -3.71 2.86
C PHE A 64 7.75 -2.48 3.54
N LEU A 65 8.36 -2.07 4.67
CA LEU A 65 7.85 -0.96 5.49
C LEU A 65 6.34 -1.06 5.74
N GLY A 66 5.87 -2.24 6.08
CA GLY A 66 4.46 -2.48 6.37
C GLY A 66 3.52 -2.53 5.16
N SER A 67 4.01 -2.50 3.92
CA SER A 67 3.20 -2.63 2.70
C SER A 67 3.58 -3.90 1.93
N LYS A 68 2.62 -4.66 1.45
CA LYS A 68 2.85 -5.85 0.63
C LYS A 68 3.13 -5.42 -0.81
N ILE A 69 4.29 -5.80 -1.31
CA ILE A 69 4.73 -5.57 -2.69
C ILE A 69 4.76 -6.92 -3.41
N THR A 70 4.26 -6.96 -4.64
CA THR A 70 4.24 -8.15 -5.51
C THR A 70 5.08 -7.92 -6.74
N ALA A 71 5.64 -8.98 -7.31
CA ALA A 71 6.50 -8.93 -8.49
C ALA A 71 5.78 -8.41 -9.75
N ASP A 72 4.48 -8.67 -9.85
CA ASP A 72 3.61 -8.20 -10.94
C ASP A 72 3.09 -6.78 -10.77
N GLY A 73 3.40 -6.12 -9.62
CA GLY A 73 2.91 -4.78 -9.30
C GLY A 73 1.41 -4.71 -9.00
N ASP A 74 0.71 -5.85 -8.85
CA ASP A 74 -0.72 -5.86 -8.52
C ASP A 74 -0.98 -5.51 -7.05
N CYS A 75 -1.70 -4.42 -6.82
CA CYS A 75 -2.04 -3.92 -5.49
C CYS A 75 -3.21 -4.66 -4.83
N SER A 76 -3.88 -5.59 -5.52
CA SER A 76 -5.11 -6.25 -5.02
C SER A 76 -4.88 -6.99 -3.70
N HIS A 77 -3.72 -7.63 -3.53
CA HIS A 77 -3.37 -8.32 -2.30
C HIS A 77 -3.14 -7.36 -1.13
N GLU A 78 -2.46 -6.24 -1.37
CA GLU A 78 -2.25 -5.22 -0.34
C GLU A 78 -3.58 -4.56 0.04
N ILE A 79 -4.43 -4.22 -0.93
CA ILE A 79 -5.76 -3.65 -0.68
C ILE A 79 -6.59 -4.59 0.20
N LYS A 80 -6.66 -5.88 -0.15
CA LYS A 80 -7.37 -6.88 0.68
C LYS A 80 -6.81 -6.93 2.11
N ARG A 81 -5.48 -6.94 2.24
CA ARG A 81 -4.81 -6.96 3.55
C ARG A 81 -5.15 -5.72 4.38
N ARG A 82 -5.13 -4.53 3.76
CA ARG A 82 -5.48 -3.27 4.42
C ARG A 82 -6.94 -3.22 4.86
N LEU A 83 -7.84 -3.72 4.05
CA LEU A 83 -9.26 -3.82 4.43
C LEU A 83 -9.46 -4.77 5.61
N LEU A 84 -8.71 -5.86 5.70
CA LEU A 84 -8.74 -6.75 6.88
C LEU A 84 -8.20 -6.05 8.14
N LEU A 85 -7.10 -5.32 8.03
CA LEU A 85 -6.55 -4.53 9.14
C LEU A 85 -7.53 -3.43 9.57
N GLY A 86 -8.17 -2.75 8.62
CA GLY A 86 -9.21 -1.77 8.90
C GLY A 86 -10.42 -2.38 9.62
N ARG A 87 -10.86 -3.58 9.23
CA ARG A 87 -11.91 -4.32 9.96
C ARG A 87 -11.50 -4.61 11.40
N LYS A 88 -10.25 -5.04 11.61
CA LYS A 88 -9.72 -5.27 12.96
C LYS A 88 -9.69 -3.97 13.78
N ALA A 89 -9.22 -2.86 13.19
CA ALA A 89 -9.23 -1.56 13.84
C ALA A 89 -10.64 -1.12 14.22
N MET A 90 -11.62 -1.25 13.31
CA MET A 90 -13.02 -0.93 13.58
C MET A 90 -13.62 -1.82 14.67
N THR A 91 -13.25 -3.10 14.72
CA THR A 91 -13.72 -4.02 15.78
C THR A 91 -13.13 -3.65 17.14
N ASN A 92 -11.87 -3.25 17.18
CA ASN A 92 -11.23 -2.79 18.43
C ASN A 92 -11.87 -1.47 18.95
N LEU A 93 -12.40 -0.63 18.07
CA LEU A 93 -13.11 0.58 18.43
C LEU A 93 -14.52 0.32 18.99
N ASP A 94 -15.09 -0.85 18.78
CA ASP A 94 -16.48 -1.16 19.17
C ASP A 94 -16.78 -0.90 20.65
N SER A 95 -15.83 -1.18 21.54
CA SER A 95 -16.02 -0.95 22.98
C SER A 95 -16.20 0.53 23.30
N ILE A 96 -15.47 1.41 22.59
CA ILE A 96 -15.57 2.86 22.73
C ILE A 96 -16.86 3.36 22.07
N LEU A 97 -17.13 2.94 20.83
CA LEU A 97 -18.30 3.36 20.08
C LEU A 97 -19.64 2.89 20.67
N LYS A 98 -19.60 1.88 21.55
CA LYS A 98 -20.78 1.40 22.29
C LYS A 98 -21.04 2.15 23.59
N SER A 99 -20.10 2.99 24.04
CA SER A 99 -20.32 3.81 25.24
C SER A 99 -21.50 4.77 25.03
N ARG A 100 -22.29 4.96 26.06
CA ARG A 100 -23.44 5.89 26.04
C ARG A 100 -23.02 7.35 25.92
N ASP A 101 -21.79 7.65 26.30
CA ASP A 101 -21.25 9.02 26.31
C ASP A 101 -20.75 9.47 24.95
N VAL A 102 -20.60 8.54 23.99
CA VAL A 102 -20.10 8.82 22.63
C VAL A 102 -21.26 9.04 21.68
N THR A 103 -21.47 10.28 21.28
CA THR A 103 -22.53 10.67 20.34
C THR A 103 -22.11 10.42 18.89
N LEU A 104 -23.06 10.39 17.96
CA LEU A 104 -22.79 10.19 16.52
C LEU A 104 -21.83 11.25 15.96
N PRO A 105 -21.98 12.55 16.25
CA PRO A 105 -21.04 13.60 15.80
C PRO A 105 -19.59 13.38 16.26
N THR A 106 -19.38 12.67 17.38
CA THR A 106 -18.05 12.32 17.90
C THR A 106 -17.55 11.02 17.27
N SER A 107 -18.44 10.08 17.01
CA SER A 107 -18.11 8.73 16.51
C SER A 107 -17.62 8.75 15.05
N VAL A 108 -18.19 9.60 14.21
CA VAL A 108 -17.82 9.69 12.78
C VAL A 108 -16.36 10.14 12.63
N PRO A 109 -15.92 11.29 13.19
CA PRO A 109 -14.52 11.72 13.16
C PRO A 109 -13.57 10.67 13.77
N LEU A 110 -14.01 9.94 14.81
CA LEU A 110 -13.20 8.91 15.44
C LEU A 110 -12.91 7.75 14.48
N VAL A 111 -13.92 7.29 13.71
CA VAL A 111 -13.73 6.27 12.67
C VAL A 111 -12.81 6.79 11.56
N GLU A 112 -13.02 8.03 11.11
CA GLU A 112 -12.18 8.66 10.09
C GLU A 112 -10.72 8.81 10.55
N ALA A 113 -10.47 9.15 11.82
CA ALA A 113 -9.13 9.33 12.36
C ALA A 113 -8.41 8.02 12.69
N MET A 114 -9.11 6.97 13.10
CA MET A 114 -8.49 5.74 13.62
C MET A 114 -8.57 4.56 12.66
N VAL A 115 -9.58 4.47 11.83
CA VAL A 115 -9.79 3.33 10.93
C VAL A 115 -9.29 3.64 9.51
N PHE A 116 -9.65 4.79 8.96
CA PHE A 116 -9.31 5.13 7.59
C PHE A 116 -7.80 5.24 7.32
N PRO A 117 -6.96 5.81 8.22
CA PRO A 117 -5.52 5.85 8.01
C PRO A 117 -4.87 4.47 7.92
N VAL A 118 -5.42 3.47 8.61
CA VAL A 118 -4.95 2.07 8.52
C VAL A 118 -5.11 1.53 7.10
N ILE A 119 -6.22 1.86 6.45
CA ILE A 119 -6.53 1.43 5.08
C ILE A 119 -5.75 2.24 4.07
N MET A 120 -5.73 3.58 4.25
CA MET A 120 -5.11 4.51 3.31
C MET A 120 -3.58 4.50 3.36
N TYR A 121 -2.97 3.75 4.27
CA TYR A 121 -1.52 3.69 4.38
C TYR A 121 -0.88 3.30 3.04
N ARG A 122 -0.07 4.21 2.48
CA ARG A 122 0.58 4.07 1.17
C ARG A 122 -0.35 3.89 -0.03
N CYS A 123 -1.62 4.28 0.07
CA CYS A 123 -2.57 4.17 -1.04
C CYS A 123 -2.20 5.05 -2.25
N GLY A 124 -1.33 6.03 -2.08
CA GLY A 124 -0.85 6.89 -3.18
C GLY A 124 -0.22 6.12 -4.34
N SER A 125 0.46 4.99 -4.05
CA SER A 125 1.08 4.13 -5.06
C SER A 125 0.14 3.07 -5.67
N TRP A 126 -1.10 2.95 -5.20
CA TRP A 126 -1.99 1.89 -5.67
C TRP A 126 -2.60 2.19 -7.04
N THR A 127 -2.50 1.23 -7.94
CA THR A 127 -3.30 1.16 -9.17
C THR A 127 -4.60 0.42 -8.84
N THR A 128 -5.67 1.18 -8.53
CA THR A 128 -6.95 0.58 -8.13
C THR A 128 -7.81 0.24 -9.36
N LYS A 129 -8.11 -1.04 -9.54
CA LYS A 129 -9.07 -1.53 -10.55
C LYS A 129 -10.51 -1.31 -10.05
N LYS A 130 -11.49 -1.41 -10.94
CA LYS A 130 -12.91 -1.25 -10.59
C LYS A 130 -13.39 -2.21 -9.48
N ALA A 131 -12.84 -3.43 -9.46
CA ALA A 131 -13.17 -4.41 -8.43
C ALA A 131 -12.67 -4.01 -7.03
N GLU A 132 -11.47 -3.42 -6.96
CA GLU A 132 -10.89 -2.93 -5.70
C GLU A 132 -11.66 -1.71 -5.18
N ARG A 133 -12.06 -0.78 -6.04
CA ARG A 133 -12.92 0.36 -5.66
C ARG A 133 -14.21 -0.12 -5.01
N ARG A 134 -14.91 -1.08 -5.65
CA ARG A 134 -16.12 -1.67 -5.07
C ARG A 134 -15.89 -2.31 -3.70
N ARG A 135 -14.72 -2.91 -3.46
CA ARG A 135 -14.37 -3.48 -2.15
C ARG A 135 -14.13 -2.40 -1.10
N ILE A 136 -13.50 -1.30 -1.49
CA ILE A 136 -13.26 -0.13 -0.64
C ILE A 136 -14.59 0.51 -0.26
N ASP A 137 -15.48 0.73 -1.24
CA ASP A 137 -16.82 1.26 -1.00
C ASP A 137 -17.65 0.35 -0.08
N ALA A 138 -17.62 -0.96 -0.34
CA ALA A 138 -18.32 -1.93 0.50
C ALA A 138 -17.78 -1.94 1.94
N PHE A 139 -16.47 -1.73 2.13
CA PHE A 139 -15.87 -1.60 3.44
C PHE A 139 -16.34 -0.32 4.14
N GLU A 140 -16.35 0.81 3.45
CA GLU A 140 -16.83 2.08 3.99
C GLU A 140 -18.29 1.95 4.46
N GLN A 141 -19.15 1.39 3.61
CA GLN A 141 -20.54 1.15 3.95
C GLN A 141 -20.70 0.21 5.16
N TRP A 142 -19.82 -0.80 5.27
CA TRP A 142 -19.79 -1.68 6.43
C TRP A 142 -19.41 -0.93 7.72
N CYS A 143 -18.45 0.01 7.67
CA CYS A 143 -18.08 0.84 8.82
C CYS A 143 -19.26 1.68 9.29
N TRP A 144 -19.94 2.39 8.37
CA TRP A 144 -21.07 3.26 8.71
C TRP A 144 -22.27 2.46 9.23
N ARG A 145 -22.60 1.32 8.62
CA ARG A 145 -23.66 0.45 9.14
C ARG A 145 -23.35 -0.05 10.54
N ARG A 146 -22.10 -0.40 10.81
CA ARG A 146 -21.66 -0.87 12.13
C ARG A 146 -21.75 0.27 13.16
N LEU A 147 -21.32 1.47 12.79
CA LEU A 147 -21.44 2.67 13.63
C LEU A 147 -22.90 2.97 13.99
N LEU A 148 -23.79 2.98 13.01
CA LEU A 148 -25.22 3.23 13.17
C LEU A 148 -25.99 2.02 13.76
N ARG A 149 -25.29 0.91 14.05
CA ARG A 149 -25.90 -0.34 14.55
C ARG A 149 -27.01 -0.88 13.64
N VAL A 150 -26.90 -0.66 12.35
CA VAL A 150 -27.86 -1.14 11.34
C VAL A 150 -27.39 -2.49 10.83
N PRO A 151 -28.06 -3.62 11.19
CA PRO A 151 -27.69 -4.93 10.68
C PRO A 151 -27.92 -4.98 9.15
N TRP A 152 -27.12 -5.80 8.47
CA TRP A 152 -27.21 -5.95 7.02
C TRP A 152 -28.56 -6.50 6.54
N THR A 153 -29.31 -7.19 7.41
CA THR A 153 -30.65 -7.72 7.16
C THR A 153 -31.70 -6.61 6.99
N VAL A 154 -31.45 -5.43 7.56
CA VAL A 154 -32.34 -4.28 7.40
C VAL A 154 -32.12 -3.65 6.02
N ARG A 155 -33.19 -3.62 5.21
CA ARG A 155 -33.17 -3.05 3.86
C ARG A 155 -33.14 -1.52 3.90
N ARG A 156 -31.97 -0.95 4.28
CA ARG A 156 -31.71 0.48 4.17
C ARG A 156 -30.74 0.73 3.01
N SER A 157 -31.01 1.74 2.21
CA SER A 157 -30.12 2.11 1.10
C SER A 157 -28.78 2.66 1.62
N ASN A 158 -27.72 2.47 0.85
CA ASN A 158 -26.40 3.03 1.19
C ASN A 158 -26.43 4.56 1.28
N GLN A 159 -27.23 5.21 0.42
CA GLN A 159 -27.44 6.67 0.46
C GLN A 159 -28.08 7.13 1.78
N SER A 160 -29.06 6.38 2.31
CA SER A 160 -29.65 6.69 3.62
C SER A 160 -28.65 6.56 4.75
N ILE A 161 -27.77 5.55 4.70
CA ILE A 161 -26.69 5.35 5.69
C ILE A 161 -25.70 6.50 5.63
N LEU A 162 -25.22 6.86 4.44
CA LEU A 162 -24.27 7.98 4.25
C LEU A 162 -24.89 9.32 4.68
N LYS A 163 -26.16 9.56 4.38
CA LYS A 163 -26.84 10.80 4.81
C LYS A 163 -26.92 10.92 6.32
N GLU A 164 -27.14 9.82 7.03
CA GLU A 164 -27.20 9.80 8.50
C GLU A 164 -25.84 9.90 9.16
N SER A 165 -24.84 9.17 8.67
CA SER A 165 -23.45 9.28 9.16
C SER A 165 -22.81 10.61 8.78
N SER A 166 -23.19 11.18 7.64
CA SER A 166 -22.71 12.47 7.12
C SER A 166 -21.20 12.68 7.22
N PRO A 167 -20.37 11.75 6.70
CA PRO A 167 -18.92 11.91 6.71
C PRO A 167 -18.53 13.12 5.85
N GLU A 168 -17.44 13.80 6.23
CA GLU A 168 -16.93 14.96 5.46
C GLU A 168 -16.49 14.55 4.05
N TYR A 169 -15.81 13.41 3.95
CA TYR A 169 -15.35 12.82 2.69
C TYR A 169 -15.62 11.32 2.66
N SER A 170 -15.87 10.77 1.47
CA SER A 170 -15.83 9.33 1.28
C SER A 170 -14.40 8.81 1.39
N LEU A 171 -14.23 7.54 1.75
CA LEU A 171 -12.92 6.89 1.83
C LEU A 171 -12.18 6.95 0.47
N GLU A 172 -12.89 6.75 -0.65
CA GLU A 172 -12.33 6.91 -1.99
C GLU A 172 -11.90 8.35 -2.25
N GLY A 173 -12.68 9.34 -1.82
CA GLY A 173 -12.34 10.77 -1.92
C GLY A 173 -11.08 11.13 -1.15
N LEU A 174 -10.91 10.62 0.07
CA LEU A 174 -9.69 10.80 0.87
C LEU A 174 -8.48 10.15 0.19
N MET A 175 -8.63 8.94 -0.36
CA MET A 175 -7.56 8.27 -1.09
C MET A 175 -7.16 9.05 -2.36
N LEU A 176 -8.14 9.61 -3.08
CA LEU A 176 -7.87 10.46 -4.24
C LEU A 176 -7.13 11.74 -3.84
N LYS A 177 -7.53 12.39 -2.74
CA LYS A 177 -6.85 13.56 -2.18
C LYS A 177 -5.37 13.25 -1.91
N LEU A 178 -5.07 12.11 -1.26
CA LEU A 178 -3.68 11.70 -1.00
C LEU A 178 -2.89 11.44 -2.29
N LYS A 179 -3.51 10.84 -3.31
CA LYS A 179 -2.87 10.65 -4.63
C LYS A 179 -2.56 11.97 -5.32
N LEU A 180 -3.49 12.92 -5.28
CA LEU A 180 -3.29 14.25 -5.87
C LEU A 180 -2.21 15.04 -5.13
N GLN A 181 -2.14 14.93 -3.79
CA GLN A 181 -1.05 15.53 -3.00
C GLN A 181 0.30 14.92 -3.40
N TYR A 182 0.39 13.59 -3.48
CA TYR A 182 1.61 12.91 -3.93
C TYR A 182 2.01 13.36 -5.35
N PHE A 183 1.05 13.41 -6.27
CA PHE A 183 1.28 13.90 -7.64
C PHE A 183 1.77 15.35 -7.64
N GLY A 184 1.18 16.22 -6.84
CA GLY A 184 1.62 17.62 -6.69
C GLY A 184 3.07 17.72 -6.24
N HIS A 185 3.46 16.96 -5.20
CA HIS A 185 4.86 16.90 -4.74
C HIS A 185 5.81 16.35 -5.80
N LEU A 186 5.37 15.34 -6.55
CA LEU A 186 6.17 14.75 -7.62
C LEU A 186 6.43 15.77 -8.75
N MET A 187 5.41 16.56 -9.11
CA MET A 187 5.53 17.57 -10.17
C MET A 187 6.46 18.73 -9.80
N GLN A 188 6.66 19.00 -8.52
CA GLN A 188 7.61 20.01 -8.03
C GLN A 188 9.08 19.58 -8.15
N ARG A 189 9.36 18.26 -8.23
CA ARG A 189 10.73 17.76 -8.40
C ARG A 189 11.23 18.04 -9.81
N THR A 190 12.46 18.51 -9.94
CA THR A 190 13.08 18.83 -11.23
C THR A 190 13.48 17.58 -11.99
N ASP A 191 14.13 16.63 -11.33
CA ASP A 191 14.69 15.41 -11.92
C ASP A 191 14.19 14.16 -11.19
N SER A 192 13.06 13.64 -11.66
CA SER A 192 12.50 12.41 -11.10
C SER A 192 12.06 11.48 -12.23
N LEU A 193 12.55 10.26 -12.18
CA LEU A 193 12.17 9.19 -13.11
C LEU A 193 10.66 8.99 -13.10
N GLU A 194 10.04 9.02 -11.92
CA GLU A 194 8.60 8.86 -11.75
C GLU A 194 7.81 9.96 -12.47
N LYS A 195 8.30 11.21 -12.43
CA LYS A 195 7.70 12.33 -13.17
C LYS A 195 7.79 12.10 -14.68
N THR A 196 8.95 11.67 -15.17
CA THR A 196 9.19 11.36 -16.58
C THR A 196 8.25 10.23 -17.05
N LEU A 197 8.11 9.17 -16.25
CA LEU A 197 7.21 8.05 -16.51
C LEU A 197 5.74 8.51 -16.54
N MET A 198 5.30 9.29 -15.55
CA MET A 198 3.93 9.79 -15.49
C MET A 198 3.56 10.75 -16.61
N LEU A 199 4.51 11.56 -17.08
CA LEU A 199 4.30 12.48 -18.19
C LEU A 199 4.44 11.82 -19.57
N GLY A 200 4.79 10.54 -19.61
CA GLY A 200 4.97 9.80 -20.86
C GLY A 200 6.16 10.28 -21.71
N LYS A 201 7.11 11.00 -21.10
CA LYS A 201 8.30 11.52 -21.78
C LYS A 201 9.43 10.47 -21.89
N ILE A 202 9.08 9.20 -22.05
CA ILE A 202 10.07 8.17 -22.34
C ILE A 202 10.28 8.18 -23.85
N GLU A 203 11.49 8.48 -24.28
CA GLU A 203 11.93 8.28 -25.66
C GLU A 203 12.01 6.77 -25.94
N GLY A 204 10.89 6.16 -26.21
CA GLY A 204 10.81 4.79 -26.70
C GLY A 204 10.74 4.80 -28.22
N ARG A 205 11.66 4.10 -28.89
CA ARG A 205 11.56 3.82 -30.32
C ARG A 205 10.19 3.19 -30.61
N ARG A 206 9.26 3.96 -31.18
CA ARG A 206 8.04 3.42 -31.77
C ARG A 206 8.45 2.41 -32.84
N ARG A 207 8.29 1.11 -32.59
CA ARG A 207 8.30 0.13 -33.68
C ARG A 207 7.14 0.49 -34.59
N ARG A 208 7.47 1.02 -35.79
CA ARG A 208 6.51 1.11 -36.89
C ARG A 208 6.09 -0.34 -37.23
N ARG A 209 4.81 -0.60 -37.15
CA ARG A 209 4.18 -1.76 -37.79
C ARG A 209 3.98 -1.45 -39.26
#